data_dbb3228b6a1e51bd3fff48ea344cd79b
#
_entry.id   dbb3228b6a1e51bd3fff48ea344cd79b
#
_cell.length_a   1.000
_cell.length_b   1.000
_cell.length_c   1.000
_cell.angle_alpha   90.00
_cell.angle_beta   90.00
_cell.angle_gamma   90.00
#
_symmetry.space_group_name_H-M   'P 1'
#
loop_
_entity.id
_entity.type
_entity.pdbx_description
1 polymer ?
#
loop_
_entity_poly.entity_id
_entity_poly.type
_entity_poly.pdbx_seq_one_letter_code
_entity_poly.pdbx_strand_id
1 'polypeptide(L)'
;MTTTNNVDEHSSPNELQRKLSNRHLQLIAIGGAIGTGLFMGSGKTISLAGPSIIIIYMIIGAMFFFLMRALGEILLSNLHYKSFIDMAHDLIGPGAGYYIGWSYWLGWVLVGIADLAAIINYLSFWLPPDQMFTPM
;
A
#
# COMPACT_ATOMS: atom_id res chain seq x y z
N MET A 1 5.18 42.91 -37.94
CA MET A 1 5.13 43.19 -36.49
C MET A 1 4.47 42.02 -35.83
N THR A 2 5.27 41.08 -35.38
CA THR A 2 4.87 39.76 -34.83
C THR A 2 4.96 39.87 -33.32
N THR A 3 3.84 39.96 -32.62
CA THR A 3 3.78 39.90 -31.17
C THR A 3 3.72 38.43 -30.75
N THR A 4 4.84 37.92 -30.34
CA THR A 4 4.97 36.64 -29.60
C THR A 4 4.39 36.83 -28.20
N ASN A 5 3.20 36.31 -27.96
CA ASN A 5 2.68 36.15 -26.62
C ASN A 5 3.45 35.02 -25.94
N ASN A 6 4.42 35.37 -25.13
CA ASN A 6 4.98 34.49 -24.11
C ASN A 6 3.90 34.32 -23.04
N VAL A 7 3.21 33.20 -23.08
CA VAL A 7 2.44 32.72 -21.94
C VAL A 7 3.46 32.15 -20.98
N ASP A 8 3.94 32.98 -20.08
CA ASP A 8 4.68 32.53 -18.89
C ASP A 8 3.73 31.67 -18.05
N GLU A 9 3.87 30.37 -18.19
CA GLU A 9 3.28 29.40 -17.26
C GLU A 9 3.88 29.66 -15.86
N HIS A 10 3.25 30.51 -15.08
CA HIS A 10 3.42 30.56 -13.65
C HIS A 10 2.89 29.27 -13.05
N SER A 11 3.68 28.20 -13.15
CA SER A 11 3.49 27.04 -12.31
C SER A 11 3.80 27.47 -10.88
N SER A 12 2.76 27.60 -10.06
CA SER A 12 2.92 27.85 -8.62
C SER A 12 3.80 26.76 -8.02
N PRO A 13 4.76 27.09 -7.13
CA PRO A 13 5.71 26.13 -6.57
C PRO A 13 5.08 24.99 -5.75
N ASN A 14 3.77 25.01 -5.58
CA ASN A 14 3.02 24.09 -4.71
C ASN A 14 2.07 23.13 -5.47
N GLU A 15 2.04 23.14 -6.80
CA GLU A 15 1.26 22.15 -7.55
C GLU A 15 2.10 20.88 -7.74
N LEU A 16 1.61 19.79 -7.15
CA LEU A 16 2.12 18.44 -7.38
C LEU A 16 2.03 18.14 -8.89
N GLN A 17 3.16 18.15 -9.57
CA GLN A 17 3.21 17.92 -11.01
C GLN A 17 2.86 16.46 -11.31
N ARG A 18 1.82 16.22 -12.12
CA ARG A 18 1.45 14.90 -12.64
C ARG A 18 2.49 14.40 -13.66
N LYS A 19 3.67 13.99 -13.19
CA LYS A 19 4.75 13.45 -14.05
C LYS A 19 4.78 11.92 -14.09
N LEU A 20 3.95 11.23 -13.29
CA LEU A 20 3.92 9.78 -13.26
C LEU A 20 3.09 9.24 -14.43
N SER A 21 3.71 8.41 -15.26
CA SER A 21 3.00 7.66 -16.31
C SER A 21 2.25 6.47 -15.70
N ASN A 22 1.23 5.97 -16.41
CA ASN A 22 0.48 4.77 -15.98
C ASN A 22 1.39 3.57 -15.69
N ARG A 23 2.49 3.40 -16.42
CA ARG A 23 3.50 2.36 -16.17
C ARG A 23 4.16 2.50 -14.81
N HIS A 24 4.55 3.72 -14.44
CA HIS A 24 5.16 3.97 -13.13
C HIS A 24 4.19 3.68 -12.00
N LEU A 25 2.92 4.07 -12.15
CA LEU A 25 1.88 3.77 -11.15
C LEU A 25 1.66 2.26 -10.98
N GLN A 26 1.59 1.52 -12.09
CA GLN A 26 1.43 0.06 -12.06
C GLN A 26 2.62 -0.63 -11.38
N LEU A 27 3.85 -0.24 -11.72
CA LEU A 27 5.05 -0.82 -11.11
C LEU A 27 5.15 -0.51 -9.61
N ILE A 28 4.82 0.71 -9.20
CA ILE A 28 4.78 1.09 -7.78
C ILE A 28 3.69 0.31 -7.04
N ALA A 29 2.51 0.14 -7.64
CA ALA A 29 1.42 -0.61 -7.04
C ALA A 29 1.77 -2.10 -6.87
N ILE A 30 2.34 -2.74 -7.89
CA ILE A 30 2.79 -4.13 -7.82
C ILE A 30 3.92 -4.28 -6.80
N GLY A 31 4.94 -3.41 -6.85
CA GLY A 31 6.05 -3.43 -5.90
C GLY A 31 5.62 -3.21 -4.45
N GLY A 32 4.65 -2.32 -4.22
CA GLY A 32 4.09 -2.08 -2.90
C GLY A 32 3.20 -3.21 -2.37
N ALA A 33 2.58 -3.98 -3.27
CA ALA A 33 1.78 -5.14 -2.89
C ALA A 33 2.64 -6.38 -2.56
N ILE A 34 3.84 -6.47 -3.13
CA ILE A 34 4.79 -7.55 -2.86
C ILE A 34 5.56 -7.19 -1.59
N GLY A 35 5.17 -7.77 -0.47
CA GLY A 35 5.79 -7.55 0.83
C GLY A 35 6.25 -8.85 1.48
N THR A 36 6.70 -8.75 2.73
CA THR A 36 7.10 -9.87 3.59
C THR A 36 6.01 -10.92 3.76
N GLY A 37 4.73 -10.52 3.70
CA GLY A 37 3.58 -11.42 3.72
C GLY A 37 3.58 -12.41 2.57
N LEU A 38 4.00 -11.98 1.35
CA LEU A 38 4.08 -12.89 0.21
C LEU A 38 5.23 -13.90 0.36
N PHE A 39 6.40 -13.44 0.77
CA PHE A 39 7.58 -14.31 0.83
C PHE A 39 7.62 -15.18 2.08
N MET A 40 7.32 -14.62 3.24
CA MET A 40 7.42 -15.31 4.52
C MET A 40 6.12 -16.00 4.92
N GLY A 41 4.98 -15.36 4.66
CA GLY A 41 3.66 -15.89 5.02
C GLY A 41 3.15 -16.97 4.06
N SER A 42 3.47 -16.90 2.77
CA SER A 42 2.94 -17.82 1.77
C SER A 42 3.36 -19.25 2.00
N GLY A 43 4.62 -19.51 2.38
CA GLY A 43 5.12 -20.86 2.63
C GLY A 43 4.31 -21.59 3.70
N LYS A 44 4.05 -20.92 4.83
CA LYS A 44 3.25 -21.49 5.93
C LYS A 44 1.77 -21.66 5.52
N THR A 45 1.22 -20.69 4.80
CA THR A 45 -0.16 -20.74 4.34
C THR A 45 -0.37 -21.89 3.34
N ILE A 46 0.56 -22.08 2.40
CA ILE A 46 0.53 -23.17 1.43
C ILE A 46 0.66 -24.54 2.15
N SER A 47 1.52 -24.65 3.14
CA SER A 47 1.71 -25.91 3.89
C SER A 47 0.47 -26.31 4.68
N LEU A 48 -0.34 -25.35 5.15
CA LEU A 48 -1.58 -25.61 5.89
C LEU A 48 -2.78 -25.85 4.98
N ALA A 49 -2.91 -25.06 3.91
CA ALA A 49 -4.08 -25.09 3.02
C ALA A 49 -3.93 -26.08 1.85
N GLY A 50 -2.72 -26.49 1.53
CA GLY A 50 -2.45 -27.37 0.39
C GLY A 50 -2.95 -26.76 -0.94
N PRO A 51 -3.42 -27.59 -1.91
CA PRO A 51 -3.90 -27.11 -3.22
C PRO A 51 -5.13 -26.19 -3.14
N SER A 52 -5.89 -26.24 -2.05
CA SER A 52 -7.09 -25.42 -1.82
C SER A 52 -6.78 -23.92 -1.79
N ILE A 53 -5.52 -23.56 -1.57
CA ILE A 53 -5.07 -22.17 -1.52
C ILE A 53 -5.37 -21.42 -2.82
N ILE A 54 -5.32 -22.09 -3.97
CA ILE A 54 -5.60 -21.48 -5.27
C ILE A 54 -7.04 -20.98 -5.32
N ILE A 55 -7.99 -21.78 -4.85
CA ILE A 55 -9.41 -21.40 -4.84
C ILE A 55 -9.63 -20.25 -3.86
N ILE A 56 -9.01 -20.30 -2.69
CA ILE A 56 -9.09 -19.24 -1.68
C ILE A 56 -8.57 -17.91 -2.24
N TYR A 57 -7.40 -17.92 -2.87
CA TYR A 57 -6.83 -16.71 -3.48
C TYR A 57 -7.66 -16.19 -4.66
N MET A 58 -8.27 -17.06 -5.45
CA MET A 58 -9.20 -16.62 -6.51
C MET A 58 -10.42 -15.91 -5.94
N ILE A 59 -11.04 -16.45 -4.90
CA ILE A 59 -12.21 -15.85 -4.27
C ILE A 59 -11.85 -14.51 -3.63
N ILE A 60 -10.77 -14.48 -2.83
CA ILE A 60 -10.30 -13.27 -2.16
C ILE A 60 -9.89 -12.22 -3.20
N GLY A 61 -9.16 -12.60 -4.23
CA GLY A 61 -8.74 -11.70 -5.31
C GLY A 61 -9.91 -11.08 -6.05
N ALA A 62 -10.95 -11.86 -6.34
CA ALA A 62 -12.18 -11.35 -6.95
C ALA A 62 -12.88 -10.34 -6.02
N MET A 63 -13.00 -10.64 -4.73
CA MET A 63 -13.58 -9.72 -3.75
C MET A 63 -12.78 -8.42 -3.66
N PHE A 64 -11.45 -8.50 -3.59
CA PHE A 64 -10.59 -7.31 -3.57
C PHE A 64 -10.70 -6.49 -4.84
N PHE A 65 -10.84 -7.14 -6.00
CA PHE A 65 -11.02 -6.44 -7.27
C PHE A 65 -12.28 -5.56 -7.24
N PHE A 66 -13.42 -6.10 -6.82
CA PHE A 66 -14.67 -5.35 -6.71
C PHE A 66 -14.58 -4.24 -5.66
N LEU A 67 -13.93 -4.52 -4.53
CA LEU A 67 -13.75 -3.54 -3.46
C LEU A 67 -12.89 -2.36 -3.93
N MET A 68 -11.75 -2.62 -4.58
CA MET A 68 -10.87 -1.57 -5.09
C MET A 68 -11.52 -0.77 -6.21
N ARG A 69 -12.34 -1.41 -7.05
CA ARG A 69 -13.12 -0.72 -8.07
C ARG A 69 -14.14 0.24 -7.46
N ALA A 70 -14.91 -0.23 -6.48
CA ALA A 70 -15.89 0.61 -5.77
C ALA A 70 -15.20 1.79 -5.06
N LEU A 71 -14.07 1.55 -4.43
CA LEU A 71 -13.27 2.58 -3.76
C LEU A 71 -12.75 3.63 -4.75
N GLY A 72 -12.31 3.18 -5.93
CA GLY A 72 -11.89 4.07 -7.03
C GLY A 72 -13.03 4.93 -7.56
N GLU A 73 -14.23 4.38 -7.72
CA GLU A 73 -15.41 5.12 -8.16
C GLU A 73 -15.79 6.22 -7.14
N ILE A 74 -15.74 5.92 -5.84
CA ILE A 74 -16.01 6.89 -4.77
C ILE A 74 -14.96 7.99 -4.75
N LEU A 75 -13.67 7.66 -4.86
CA LEU A 75 -12.58 8.65 -4.92
C LEU A 75 -12.68 9.57 -6.12
N LEU A 76 -13.12 9.06 -7.27
CA LEU A 76 -13.30 9.84 -8.49
C LEU A 76 -14.56 10.71 -8.46
N SER A 77 -15.56 10.36 -7.66
CA SER A 77 -16.79 11.14 -7.53
C SER A 77 -16.57 12.50 -6.83
N ASN A 78 -15.57 12.58 -5.99
CA ASN A 78 -15.21 13.83 -5.30
C ASN A 78 -13.69 14.01 -5.23
N LEU A 79 -13.16 14.86 -6.09
CA LEU A 79 -11.72 15.13 -6.21
C LEU A 79 -11.14 15.91 -5.01
N HIS A 80 -11.95 16.31 -4.05
CA HIS A 80 -11.48 16.96 -2.82
C HIS A 80 -10.94 15.96 -1.79
N TYR A 81 -11.28 14.67 -1.91
CA TYR A 81 -10.73 13.65 -1.02
C TYR A 81 -9.24 13.46 -1.26
N LYS A 82 -8.44 13.70 -0.23
CA LYS A 82 -6.99 13.52 -0.24
C LYS A 82 -6.58 12.13 0.23
N SER A 83 -7.47 11.48 0.99
CA SER A 83 -7.23 10.15 1.56
C SER A 83 -8.55 9.39 1.73
N PHE A 84 -8.45 8.07 1.89
CA PHE A 84 -9.62 7.24 2.24
C PHE A 84 -10.15 7.55 3.65
N ILE A 85 -9.35 8.19 4.50
CA ILE A 85 -9.77 8.66 5.85
C ILE A 85 -10.74 9.82 5.71
N ASP A 86 -10.45 10.79 4.82
CA ASP A 86 -11.35 11.93 4.55
C ASP A 86 -12.68 11.45 3.99
N MET A 87 -12.63 10.46 3.10
CA MET A 87 -13.81 9.82 2.54
C MET A 87 -14.66 9.14 3.62
N ALA A 88 -14.04 8.41 4.54
CA ALA A 88 -14.75 7.76 5.63
C ALA A 88 -15.36 8.77 6.62
N HIS A 89 -14.65 9.88 6.86
CA HIS A 89 -15.15 10.97 7.68
C HIS A 89 -16.41 11.60 7.09
N ASP A 90 -16.43 11.86 5.78
CA ASP A 90 -17.55 12.49 5.10
C ASP A 90 -18.76 11.55 4.92
N LEU A 91 -18.52 10.31 4.51
CA LEU A 91 -19.60 9.37 4.16
C LEU A 91 -20.21 8.66 5.38
N ILE A 92 -19.41 8.37 6.39
CA ILE A 92 -19.84 7.59 7.57
C ILE A 92 -19.94 8.49 8.80
N GLY A 93 -19.04 9.47 8.91
CA GLY A 93 -19.03 10.42 10.01
C GLY A 93 -17.67 10.55 10.70
N PRO A 94 -17.50 11.56 11.56
CA PRO A 94 -16.22 11.91 12.18
C PRO A 94 -15.64 10.78 13.05
N GLY A 95 -16.49 10.00 13.70
CA GLY A 95 -16.05 8.84 14.48
C GLY A 95 -15.39 7.75 13.64
N ALA A 96 -15.93 7.49 12.43
CA ALA A 96 -15.37 6.51 11.51
C ALA A 96 -14.01 6.97 10.96
N GLY A 97 -13.90 8.23 10.57
CA GLY A 97 -12.61 8.81 10.12
C GLY A 97 -11.55 8.70 11.21
N TYR A 98 -11.87 9.02 12.44
CA TYR A 98 -10.95 8.88 13.58
C TYR A 98 -10.50 7.42 13.79
N TYR A 99 -11.45 6.49 13.83
CA TYR A 99 -11.16 5.07 14.05
C TYR A 99 -10.30 4.48 12.93
N ILE A 100 -10.64 4.78 11.68
CA ILE A 100 -9.88 4.31 10.51
C ILE A 100 -8.48 4.92 10.50
N GLY A 101 -8.34 6.20 10.81
CA GLY A 101 -7.04 6.87 10.89
C GLY A 101 -6.10 6.21 11.92
N TRP A 102 -6.61 5.96 13.13
CA TRP A 102 -5.84 5.29 14.17
C TRP A 102 -5.52 3.83 13.83
N SER A 103 -6.49 3.10 13.28
CA SER A 103 -6.28 1.72 12.85
C SER A 103 -5.23 1.62 11.74
N TYR A 104 -5.24 2.55 10.81
CA TYR A 104 -4.26 2.63 9.73
C TYR A 104 -2.85 2.93 10.26
N TRP A 105 -2.73 3.90 11.16
CA TRP A 105 -1.45 4.22 11.80
C TRP A 105 -0.89 3.02 12.57
N LEU A 106 -1.71 2.40 13.42
CA LEU A 106 -1.30 1.22 14.19
C LEU A 106 -0.92 0.05 13.26
N GLY A 107 -1.68 -0.15 12.17
CA GLY A 107 -1.39 -1.15 11.15
C GLY A 107 0.01 -0.98 10.57
N TRP A 108 0.40 0.24 10.22
CA TRP A 108 1.74 0.52 9.70
C TRP A 108 2.85 0.26 10.71
N VAL A 109 2.62 0.56 11.98
CA VAL A 109 3.58 0.23 13.06
C VAL A 109 3.77 -1.27 13.17
N LEU A 110 2.67 -2.05 13.15
CA LEU A 110 2.74 -3.51 13.22
C LEU A 110 3.41 -4.13 11.98
N VAL A 111 3.15 -3.59 10.79
CA VAL A 111 3.84 -4.00 9.56
C VAL A 111 5.35 -3.75 9.68
N GLY A 112 5.77 -2.58 10.17
CA GLY A 112 7.18 -2.28 10.39
C GLY A 112 7.86 -3.28 11.34
N ILE A 113 7.20 -3.67 12.42
CA ILE A 113 7.71 -4.70 13.34
C ILE A 113 7.82 -6.06 12.65
N ALA A 114 6.81 -6.43 11.85
CA ALA A 114 6.82 -7.68 11.09
C ALA A 114 7.94 -7.71 10.04
N ASP A 115 8.21 -6.59 9.39
CA ASP A 115 9.30 -6.45 8.41
C ASP A 115 10.67 -6.60 9.07
N LEU A 116 10.87 -6.01 10.24
CA LEU A 116 12.10 -6.21 11.03
C LEU A 116 12.30 -7.68 11.42
N ALA A 117 11.25 -8.35 11.87
CA ALA A 117 11.31 -9.77 12.19
C ALA A 117 11.64 -10.64 10.96
N ALA A 118 11.09 -10.27 9.79
CA ALA A 118 11.41 -10.95 8.53
C ALA A 118 12.88 -10.78 8.13
N ILE A 119 13.42 -9.56 8.26
CA ILE A 119 14.83 -9.28 7.98
C ILE A 119 15.73 -10.16 8.85
N ILE A 120 15.43 -10.26 10.15
CA ILE A 120 16.20 -11.12 11.08
C ILE A 120 16.16 -12.56 10.61
N ASN A 121 15.00 -13.09 10.22
CA ASN A 121 14.88 -14.46 9.70
C ASN A 121 15.67 -14.69 8.41
N TYR A 122 15.70 -13.71 7.51
CA TYR A 122 16.50 -13.82 6.28
C TYR A 122 17.99 -13.74 6.56
N LEU A 123 18.42 -12.87 7.47
CA LEU A 123 19.82 -12.77 7.87
C LEU A 123 20.32 -14.03 8.58
N SER A 124 19.47 -14.70 9.36
CA SER A 124 19.84 -15.96 10.04
C SER A 124 20.16 -17.08 9.08
N PHE A 125 19.68 -17.03 7.84
CA PHE A 125 20.05 -17.98 6.79
C PHE A 125 21.49 -17.79 6.29
N TRP A 126 21.99 -16.54 6.30
CA TRP A 126 23.32 -16.20 5.78
C TRP A 126 24.39 -16.13 6.88
N LEU A 127 24.00 -15.81 8.10
CA LEU A 127 24.93 -15.64 9.22
C LEU A 127 24.90 -16.89 10.11
N PRO A 128 26.08 -17.46 10.43
CA PRO A 128 26.15 -18.56 11.40
C PRO A 128 25.65 -18.09 12.78
N PRO A 129 25.08 -19.01 13.58
CA PRO A 129 24.46 -18.67 14.88
C PRO A 129 25.40 -17.98 15.88
N ASP A 130 26.69 -18.19 15.74
CA ASP A 130 27.73 -17.61 16.62
C ASP A 130 27.98 -16.11 16.36
N GLN A 131 27.51 -15.58 15.23
CA GLN A 131 27.61 -14.15 14.85
C GLN A 131 26.31 -13.37 15.03
N MET A 132 25.22 -14.04 15.34
CA MET A 132 23.99 -13.39 15.78
C MET A 132 24.23 -12.86 17.18
N PHE A 133 24.03 -11.55 17.35
CA PHE A 133 24.08 -10.87 18.64
C PHE A 133 23.35 -11.67 19.70
N THR A 134 24.10 -12.41 20.54
CA THR A 134 23.64 -12.79 21.85
C THR A 134 23.67 -11.54 22.70
N PRO A 135 22.55 -10.99 23.16
CA PRO A 135 22.59 -9.93 24.16
C PRO A 135 23.21 -10.55 25.42
N MET A 136 24.34 -9.97 25.85
CA MET A 136 24.89 -10.24 27.18
C MET A 136 23.90 -9.80 28.26
#